data_fec65cbdbabd57b9a6760adf1224cb59
#
_entry.id   fec65cbdbabd57b9a6760adf1224cb59
#
_cell.length_a   1.000
_cell.length_b   1.000
_cell.length_c   1.000
_cell.angle_alpha   90.00
_cell.angle_beta   90.00
_cell.angle_gamma   90.00
#
_symmetry.space_group_name_H-M   'P 1'
#
loop_
_entity.id
_entity.type
_entity.pdbx_description
1 polymer ?
#
loop_
_entity_poly.entity_id
_entity_poly.type
_entity_poly.pdbx_seq_one_letter_code
_entity_poly.pdbx_strand_id
1 'polypeptide(L)'
;MKYIRVVFLVIVALSQSFSQTKKVYYAKIDDEIDLAMAPYVNRVVNEANENDADAIIFKINTFGGRVDAATQIKDAIISSNAVTIAFINNRAISAGALIALSCVKIAMVPGSSIGAATVVDQTGQKVGEKYQSYMRSEMRSTAERNGRRTDIAQGMVDERIIVEGLVDSTQLITLTSSEALKYKIADTVVTDINELFTAFDLEGAQIISVSTNWAEEVVKFLNNPIVSTILIMIGFFGLMAEIKTPGWGLPGTAGIIALILFFGSSYILELASIVEILLFIIGIILIALEIFVIPGFGVAGISGIILVIASLFLSLTGGLPFFDLSIVGKAIIQLAVALGGAFILILLIAKFLPKSTLFNRLVLAEEERADKGFVSYPSAKELIDSEGVALTDLRPAGSAEINSKRYDVVADWQYIEKGKKVKVIRVEGIKVVVTEIR
;
A
#
# COMPACT_ATOMS: atom_id res chain seq x y z
N MET A 1 31.83 -66.89 -19.61
CA MET A 1 30.44 -66.43 -19.64
C MET A 1 29.74 -66.39 -18.24
N LYS A 2 29.98 -67.35 -17.33
CA LYS A 2 29.37 -67.37 -15.98
C LYS A 2 29.76 -66.13 -15.10
N TYR A 3 31.01 -65.66 -15.11
CA TYR A 3 31.51 -64.56 -14.32
C TYR A 3 30.99 -63.20 -14.83
N ILE A 4 30.78 -63.03 -16.14
CA ILE A 4 30.22 -61.80 -16.71
C ILE A 4 28.76 -61.59 -16.26
N ARG A 5 27.99 -62.70 -16.17
CA ARG A 5 26.60 -62.64 -15.67
C ARG A 5 26.52 -62.31 -14.20
N VAL A 6 27.46 -62.78 -13.38
CA VAL A 6 27.51 -62.47 -11.95
C VAL A 6 27.92 -61.00 -11.74
N VAL A 7 28.92 -60.48 -12.46
CA VAL A 7 29.34 -59.09 -12.38
C VAL A 7 28.22 -58.15 -12.88
N PHE A 8 27.49 -58.52 -13.95
CA PHE A 8 26.34 -57.75 -14.44
C PHE A 8 25.19 -57.73 -13.42
N LEU A 9 24.87 -58.86 -12.75
CA LEU A 9 23.87 -58.93 -11.68
C LEU A 9 24.28 -58.14 -10.44
N VAL A 10 25.55 -58.10 -10.07
CA VAL A 10 26.07 -57.30 -8.97
C VAL A 10 26.03 -55.81 -9.31
N ILE A 11 26.33 -55.40 -10.53
CA ILE A 11 26.24 -54.00 -11.01
C ILE A 11 24.78 -53.56 -11.05
N VAL A 12 23.85 -54.41 -11.50
CA VAL A 12 22.41 -54.09 -11.53
C VAL A 12 21.85 -54.05 -10.10
N ALA A 13 22.31 -54.92 -9.16
CA ALA A 13 21.92 -54.84 -7.75
C ALA A 13 22.49 -53.61 -7.04
N LEU A 14 23.70 -53.16 -7.37
CA LEU A 14 24.31 -51.95 -6.85
C LEU A 14 23.66 -50.67 -7.44
N SER A 15 23.13 -50.71 -8.66
CA SER A 15 22.42 -49.59 -9.26
C SER A 15 21.00 -49.38 -8.70
N GLN A 16 20.42 -50.36 -8.03
CA GLN A 16 19.10 -50.23 -7.38
C GLN A 16 19.14 -49.68 -5.95
N SER A 17 20.33 -49.47 -5.37
CA SER A 17 20.48 -49.02 -3.97
C SER A 17 20.77 -47.52 -3.82
N PHE A 18 20.64 -46.69 -4.88
CA PHE A 18 20.51 -45.27 -4.67
C PHE A 18 19.07 -44.97 -4.24
N SER A 19 18.77 -45.22 -2.96
CA SER A 19 17.59 -44.66 -2.33
C SER A 19 17.68 -43.18 -2.44
N GLN A 20 16.89 -42.60 -3.34
CA GLN A 20 16.79 -41.15 -3.49
C GLN A 20 16.34 -40.61 -2.13
N THR A 21 17.17 -39.79 -1.51
CA THR A 21 16.84 -39.17 -0.21
C THR A 21 15.57 -38.35 -0.38
N LYS A 22 14.52 -38.71 0.36
CA LYS A 22 13.24 -37.98 0.34
C LYS A 22 13.50 -36.51 0.65
N LYS A 23 12.82 -35.61 -0.05
CA LYS A 23 12.89 -34.15 0.17
C LYS A 23 11.61 -33.69 0.86
N VAL A 24 11.76 -33.05 2.01
CA VAL A 24 10.65 -32.53 2.81
C VAL A 24 10.80 -31.03 2.96
N TYR A 25 9.84 -30.31 2.42
CA TYR A 25 9.72 -28.87 2.65
C TYR A 25 9.04 -28.61 3.99
N TYR A 26 9.59 -27.68 4.76
CA TYR A 26 9.06 -27.32 6.07
C TYR A 26 8.79 -25.82 6.12
N ALA A 27 7.52 -25.46 6.34
CA ALA A 27 7.06 -24.08 6.38
C ALA A 27 6.24 -23.84 7.65
N LYS A 28 6.22 -22.59 8.14
CA LYS A 28 5.46 -22.19 9.33
C LYS A 28 4.25 -21.35 8.94
N ILE A 29 3.13 -21.67 9.53
CA ILE A 29 1.88 -20.90 9.49
C ILE A 29 1.59 -20.50 10.93
N ASP A 30 2.29 -19.45 11.37
CA ASP A 30 2.19 -18.91 12.73
C ASP A 30 1.45 -17.56 12.70
N ASP A 31 0.89 -17.12 13.84
CA ASP A 31 0.21 -15.84 14.03
C ASP A 31 -1.14 -15.71 13.29
N GLU A 32 -1.53 -14.50 12.93
CA GLU A 32 -2.78 -14.19 12.23
C GLU A 32 -2.67 -14.55 10.74
N ILE A 33 -3.71 -15.21 10.21
CA ILE A 33 -3.82 -15.51 8.77
C ILE A 33 -4.23 -14.25 8.03
N ASP A 34 -3.25 -13.59 7.43
CA ASP A 34 -3.41 -12.40 6.61
C ASP A 34 -3.15 -12.67 5.12
N LEU A 35 -3.42 -11.69 4.27
CA LEU A 35 -3.21 -11.83 2.83
C LEU A 35 -1.72 -11.95 2.45
N ALA A 36 -0.80 -11.49 3.27
CA ALA A 36 0.62 -11.62 2.99
C ALA A 36 1.13 -13.07 3.19
N MET A 37 0.39 -13.90 3.94
CA MET A 37 0.72 -15.33 4.11
C MET A 37 0.39 -16.17 2.88
N ALA A 38 -0.61 -15.78 2.08
CA ALA A 38 -1.02 -16.56 0.92
C ALA A 38 0.09 -16.64 -0.18
N PRO A 39 0.76 -15.56 -0.60
CA PRO A 39 1.90 -15.63 -1.52
C PRO A 39 3.06 -16.49 -0.98
N TYR A 40 3.34 -16.40 0.32
CA TYR A 40 4.37 -17.23 0.95
C TYR A 40 4.05 -18.72 0.84
N VAL A 41 2.83 -19.14 1.21
CA VAL A 41 2.42 -20.55 1.11
C VAL A 41 2.39 -21.02 -0.35
N ASN A 42 1.93 -20.17 -1.27
CA ASN A 42 1.93 -20.46 -2.70
C ASN A 42 3.37 -20.68 -3.22
N ARG A 43 4.31 -19.82 -2.83
CA ARG A 43 5.74 -20.01 -3.15
C ARG A 43 6.29 -21.32 -2.59
N VAL A 44 5.99 -21.66 -1.33
CA VAL A 44 6.42 -22.93 -0.72
C VAL A 44 5.92 -24.12 -1.53
N VAL A 45 4.65 -24.13 -1.93
CA VAL A 45 4.06 -25.20 -2.73
C VAL A 45 4.69 -25.26 -4.11
N ASN A 46 4.89 -24.14 -4.77
CA ASN A 46 5.51 -24.09 -6.10
C ASN A 46 6.96 -24.57 -6.07
N GLU A 47 7.77 -24.09 -5.12
CA GLU A 47 9.16 -24.55 -4.95
C GLU A 47 9.23 -26.04 -4.65
N ALA A 48 8.31 -26.58 -3.84
CA ALA A 48 8.22 -28.01 -3.56
C ALA A 48 7.85 -28.83 -4.80
N ASN A 49 6.88 -28.35 -5.60
CA ASN A 49 6.47 -29.00 -6.84
C ASN A 49 7.58 -28.97 -7.89
N GLU A 50 8.28 -27.84 -8.06
CA GLU A 50 9.39 -27.69 -9.01
C GLU A 50 10.61 -28.58 -8.67
N ASN A 51 10.79 -28.89 -7.39
CA ASN A 51 11.89 -29.70 -6.90
C ASN A 51 11.52 -31.17 -6.63
N ASP A 52 10.36 -31.61 -7.08
CA ASP A 52 9.83 -32.97 -6.87
C ASP A 52 9.92 -33.38 -5.39
N ALA A 53 9.39 -32.57 -4.49
CA ALA A 53 9.36 -32.85 -3.07
C ALA A 53 8.42 -34.03 -2.75
N ASP A 54 8.80 -34.87 -1.81
CA ASP A 54 7.97 -36.00 -1.34
C ASP A 54 6.85 -35.51 -0.41
N ALA A 55 7.15 -34.49 0.43
CA ALA A 55 6.17 -33.94 1.33
C ALA A 55 6.41 -32.45 1.63
N ILE A 56 5.35 -31.78 2.03
CA ILE A 56 5.38 -30.42 2.60
C ILE A 56 4.76 -30.49 4.00
N ILE A 57 5.50 -30.06 5.01
CA ILE A 57 5.01 -29.95 6.38
C ILE A 57 4.72 -28.51 6.69
N PHE A 58 3.46 -28.20 6.95
CA PHE A 58 3.03 -26.90 7.47
C PHE A 58 2.88 -26.99 8.98
N LYS A 59 3.82 -26.40 9.73
CA LYS A 59 3.66 -26.22 11.17
C LYS A 59 2.66 -25.13 11.45
N ILE A 60 1.52 -25.49 12.05
CA ILE A 60 0.38 -24.58 12.26
C ILE A 60 0.27 -24.22 13.74
N ASN A 61 0.22 -22.90 14.01
CA ASN A 61 -0.10 -22.34 15.31
C ASN A 61 -0.78 -20.99 15.13
N THR A 62 -2.10 -20.96 15.00
CA THR A 62 -2.86 -19.75 14.72
C THR A 62 -4.21 -19.73 15.41
N PHE A 63 -4.67 -18.55 15.78
CA PHE A 63 -6.06 -18.29 16.20
C PHE A 63 -7.00 -18.03 15.00
N GLY A 64 -6.47 -17.98 13.78
CA GLY A 64 -7.22 -17.72 12.56
C GLY A 64 -6.88 -16.37 11.96
N GLY A 65 -7.81 -15.81 11.18
CA GLY A 65 -7.64 -14.54 10.48
C GLY A 65 -8.63 -14.40 9.35
N ARG A 66 -8.21 -13.82 8.24
CA ARG A 66 -9.08 -13.51 7.09
C ARG A 66 -9.51 -14.78 6.34
N VAL A 67 -10.79 -14.85 6.01
CA VAL A 67 -11.37 -15.98 5.26
C VAL A 67 -10.82 -16.03 3.83
N ASP A 68 -10.67 -14.90 3.17
CA ASP A 68 -10.12 -14.81 1.81
C ASP A 68 -8.66 -15.30 1.74
N ALA A 69 -7.83 -14.90 2.70
CA ALA A 69 -6.45 -15.41 2.81
C ALA A 69 -6.43 -16.92 3.05
N ALA A 70 -7.29 -17.41 3.96
CA ALA A 70 -7.39 -18.84 4.23
C ALA A 70 -7.84 -19.64 3.00
N THR A 71 -8.75 -19.10 2.18
CA THR A 71 -9.19 -19.72 0.94
C THR A 71 -8.05 -19.79 -0.08
N GLN A 72 -7.29 -18.70 -0.29
CA GLN A 72 -6.12 -18.71 -1.17
C GLN A 72 -5.06 -19.73 -0.69
N ILE A 73 -4.78 -19.78 0.61
CA ILE A 73 -3.85 -20.75 1.19
C ILE A 73 -4.34 -22.19 0.98
N LYS A 74 -5.63 -22.45 1.24
CA LYS A 74 -6.27 -23.74 0.97
C LYS A 74 -6.10 -24.15 -0.48
N ASP A 75 -6.39 -23.24 -1.43
CA ASP A 75 -6.30 -23.54 -2.86
C ASP A 75 -4.85 -23.84 -3.28
N ALA A 76 -3.87 -23.10 -2.74
CA ALA A 76 -2.46 -23.39 -2.95
C ALA A 76 -2.06 -24.77 -2.41
N ILE A 77 -2.44 -25.12 -1.18
CA ILE A 77 -2.14 -26.43 -0.57
C ILE A 77 -2.77 -27.58 -1.40
N ILE A 78 -4.02 -27.41 -1.86
CA ILE A 78 -4.73 -28.39 -2.68
C ILE A 78 -4.07 -28.59 -4.05
N SER A 79 -3.38 -27.60 -4.59
CA SER A 79 -2.65 -27.69 -5.87
C SER A 79 -1.30 -28.39 -5.76
N SER A 80 -0.87 -28.75 -4.55
CA SER A 80 0.42 -29.44 -4.33
C SER A 80 0.44 -30.84 -4.96
N ASN A 81 1.55 -31.17 -5.62
CA ASN A 81 1.87 -32.53 -6.07
C ASN A 81 2.47 -33.37 -4.94
N ALA A 82 3.14 -32.73 -4.00
CA ALA A 82 3.72 -33.37 -2.82
C ALA A 82 2.65 -33.66 -1.75
N VAL A 83 2.90 -34.67 -0.90
CA VAL A 83 2.02 -34.97 0.22
C VAL A 83 2.06 -33.82 1.24
N THR A 84 0.94 -33.15 1.45
CA THR A 84 0.84 -32.02 2.39
C THR A 84 0.46 -32.55 3.79
N ILE A 85 1.19 -32.09 4.82
CA ILE A 85 1.04 -32.51 6.21
C ILE A 85 0.83 -31.26 7.08
N ALA A 86 -0.32 -31.16 7.73
CA ALA A 86 -0.54 -30.16 8.78
C ALA A 86 0.04 -30.70 10.11
N PHE A 87 1.05 -30.01 10.65
CA PHE A 87 1.60 -30.29 11.97
C PHE A 87 1.09 -29.24 12.96
N ILE A 88 0.03 -29.57 13.68
CA ILE A 88 -0.62 -28.64 14.63
C ILE A 88 0.12 -28.71 15.96
N ASN A 89 0.97 -27.70 16.20
CA ASN A 89 1.81 -27.67 17.41
C ASN A 89 1.01 -27.20 18.64
N ASN A 90 0.23 -26.13 18.55
CA ASN A 90 -0.59 -25.62 19.65
C ASN A 90 -2.05 -25.54 19.25
N ARG A 91 -2.36 -24.90 18.12
CA ARG A 91 -3.74 -24.67 17.70
C ARG A 91 -3.87 -24.41 16.22
N ALA A 92 -4.99 -24.83 15.66
CA ALA A 92 -5.45 -24.51 14.32
C ALA A 92 -6.91 -24.07 14.44
N ILE A 93 -7.12 -22.80 14.82
CA ILE A 93 -8.44 -22.24 15.09
C ILE A 93 -8.92 -21.43 13.89
N SER A 94 -10.24 -21.43 13.64
CA SER A 94 -10.89 -20.61 12.58
C SER A 94 -10.27 -20.89 11.19
N ALA A 95 -9.70 -19.88 10.52
CA ALA A 95 -8.97 -20.03 9.26
C ALA A 95 -7.90 -21.15 9.31
N GLY A 96 -7.25 -21.33 10.47
CA GLY A 96 -6.28 -22.39 10.67
C GLY A 96 -6.88 -23.80 10.56
N ALA A 97 -8.13 -24.00 10.96
CA ALA A 97 -8.82 -25.28 10.80
C ALA A 97 -9.07 -25.63 9.32
N LEU A 98 -9.49 -24.64 8.51
CA LEU A 98 -9.65 -24.81 7.07
C LEU A 98 -8.33 -25.16 6.39
N ILE A 99 -7.25 -24.46 6.76
CA ILE A 99 -5.89 -24.70 6.25
C ILE A 99 -5.42 -26.11 6.65
N ALA A 100 -5.64 -26.50 7.91
CA ALA A 100 -5.27 -27.86 8.35
C ALA A 100 -6.04 -28.94 7.61
N LEU A 101 -7.37 -28.76 7.42
CA LEU A 101 -8.22 -29.70 6.67
C LEU A 101 -7.83 -29.80 5.19
N SER A 102 -7.20 -28.78 4.61
CA SER A 102 -6.74 -28.80 3.22
C SER A 102 -5.53 -29.70 2.99
N CYS A 103 -4.78 -30.00 4.05
CA CYS A 103 -3.66 -30.92 3.99
C CYS A 103 -4.13 -32.39 3.93
N VAL A 104 -3.42 -33.19 3.16
CA VAL A 104 -3.69 -34.64 3.01
C VAL A 104 -3.58 -35.38 4.36
N LYS A 105 -2.59 -35.00 5.17
CA LYS A 105 -2.35 -35.56 6.50
C LYS A 105 -2.43 -34.48 7.57
N ILE A 106 -2.90 -34.87 8.77
CA ILE A 106 -2.91 -34.01 9.95
C ILE A 106 -2.29 -34.77 11.14
N ALA A 107 -1.22 -34.19 11.66
CA ALA A 107 -0.59 -34.62 12.92
C ALA A 107 -0.81 -33.55 13.99
N MET A 108 -1.12 -33.93 15.18
CA MET A 108 -1.36 -33.01 16.30
C MET A 108 -0.45 -33.33 17.49
N VAL A 109 -0.01 -32.27 18.18
CA VAL A 109 0.74 -32.40 19.43
C VAL A 109 -0.26 -32.58 20.59
N PRO A 110 0.04 -33.41 21.63
CA PRO A 110 -0.78 -33.46 22.84
C PRO A 110 -1.05 -32.09 23.43
N GLY A 111 -2.32 -31.76 23.72
CA GLY A 111 -2.75 -30.45 24.21
C GLY A 111 -3.04 -29.42 23.13
N SER A 112 -2.85 -29.76 21.86
CA SER A 112 -3.27 -28.91 20.75
C SER A 112 -4.76 -29.03 20.45
N SER A 113 -5.31 -28.05 19.70
CA SER A 113 -6.73 -27.98 19.34
C SER A 113 -6.94 -27.56 17.89
N ILE A 114 -8.08 -28.02 17.33
CA ILE A 114 -8.52 -27.66 15.97
C ILE A 114 -10.04 -27.40 15.95
N GLY A 115 -10.50 -26.34 15.30
CA GLY A 115 -11.92 -26.04 15.13
C GLY A 115 -12.30 -24.59 15.28
N ALA A 116 -13.50 -24.31 15.82
CA ALA A 116 -14.08 -22.98 16.06
C ALA A 116 -13.92 -22.01 14.85
N ALA A 117 -14.54 -22.36 13.73
CA ALA A 117 -14.35 -21.67 12.44
C ALA A 117 -15.57 -20.81 12.04
N THR A 118 -16.41 -20.40 12.98
CA THR A 118 -17.47 -19.41 12.74
C THR A 118 -16.90 -18.11 12.23
N VAL A 119 -17.45 -17.56 11.16
CA VAL A 119 -17.04 -16.27 10.64
C VAL A 119 -17.58 -15.16 11.53
N VAL A 120 -16.68 -14.37 12.09
CA VAL A 120 -17.00 -13.23 12.96
C VAL A 120 -16.40 -11.95 12.37
N ASP A 121 -17.02 -10.83 12.70
CA ASP A 121 -16.44 -9.52 12.45
C ASP A 121 -15.35 -9.19 13.49
N GLN A 122 -14.76 -8.02 13.38
CA GLN A 122 -13.69 -7.59 14.31
C GLN A 122 -14.16 -7.34 15.74
N THR A 123 -15.48 -7.22 15.96
CA THR A 123 -16.07 -7.10 17.29
C THR A 123 -16.34 -8.46 17.91
N GLY A 124 -16.09 -9.55 17.17
CA GLY A 124 -16.38 -10.91 17.58
C GLY A 124 -17.82 -11.33 17.36
N GLN A 125 -18.64 -10.53 16.66
CA GLN A 125 -20.03 -10.87 16.36
C GLN A 125 -20.11 -11.70 15.08
N LYS A 126 -21.04 -12.68 15.06
CA LYS A 126 -21.30 -13.49 13.88
C LYS A 126 -21.72 -12.60 12.70
N VAL A 127 -21.05 -12.78 11.56
CA VAL A 127 -21.50 -12.16 10.31
C VAL A 127 -22.72 -12.88 9.72
N GLY A 128 -23.39 -12.24 8.76
CA GLY A 128 -24.63 -12.75 8.17
C GLY A 128 -24.52 -14.15 7.56
N GLU A 129 -25.65 -14.83 7.43
CA GLU A 129 -25.79 -16.24 7.03
C GLU A 129 -25.07 -16.56 5.69
N LYS A 130 -24.99 -15.62 4.76
CA LYS A 130 -24.27 -15.81 3.48
C LYS A 130 -22.82 -16.23 3.71
N TYR A 131 -22.12 -15.59 4.64
CA TYR A 131 -20.73 -15.88 4.96
C TYR A 131 -20.58 -17.18 5.75
N GLN A 132 -21.53 -17.43 6.67
CA GLN A 132 -21.57 -18.69 7.43
C GLN A 132 -21.79 -19.87 6.48
N SER A 133 -22.72 -19.75 5.54
CA SER A 133 -23.00 -20.75 4.54
C SER A 133 -21.80 -21.03 3.63
N TYR A 134 -21.11 -19.97 3.20
CA TYR A 134 -19.87 -20.08 2.41
C TYR A 134 -18.81 -20.87 3.20
N MET A 135 -18.52 -20.44 4.43
CA MET A 135 -17.51 -21.10 5.25
C MET A 135 -17.85 -22.57 5.58
N ARG A 136 -19.13 -22.85 5.85
CA ARG A 136 -19.58 -24.25 6.03
C ARG A 136 -19.33 -25.09 4.78
N SER A 137 -19.59 -24.51 3.60
CA SER A 137 -19.34 -25.19 2.33
C SER A 137 -17.86 -25.45 2.10
N GLU A 138 -17.01 -24.46 2.37
CA GLU A 138 -15.54 -24.57 2.27
C GLU A 138 -15.01 -25.68 3.21
N MET A 139 -15.41 -25.66 4.47
CA MET A 139 -15.02 -26.66 5.44
C MET A 139 -15.48 -28.08 5.05
N ARG A 140 -16.73 -28.20 4.60
CA ARG A 140 -17.32 -29.47 4.16
C ARG A 140 -16.60 -30.03 2.94
N SER A 141 -16.47 -29.25 1.88
CA SER A 141 -15.86 -29.70 0.63
C SER A 141 -14.38 -30.05 0.80
N THR A 142 -13.68 -29.30 1.64
CA THR A 142 -12.27 -29.57 1.97
C THR A 142 -12.11 -30.87 2.78
N ALA A 143 -12.97 -31.09 3.77
CA ALA A 143 -13.00 -32.33 4.55
C ALA A 143 -13.37 -33.54 3.68
N GLU A 144 -14.37 -33.41 2.81
CA GLU A 144 -14.79 -34.44 1.86
C GLU A 144 -13.67 -34.85 0.93
N ARG A 145 -12.94 -33.85 0.36
CA ARG A 145 -11.79 -34.10 -0.53
C ARG A 145 -10.74 -35.01 0.11
N ASN A 146 -10.45 -34.80 1.40
CA ASN A 146 -9.42 -35.55 2.14
C ASN A 146 -9.99 -36.72 2.94
N GLY A 147 -11.25 -37.15 2.65
CA GLY A 147 -11.90 -38.33 3.29
C GLY A 147 -12.16 -38.16 4.78
N ARG A 148 -12.32 -36.90 5.26
CA ARG A 148 -12.58 -36.60 6.67
C ARG A 148 -14.07 -36.42 6.94
N ARG A 149 -14.48 -36.47 8.19
CA ARG A 149 -15.88 -36.26 8.60
C ARG A 149 -16.39 -34.89 8.31
N THR A 150 -17.31 -34.80 7.36
CA THR A 150 -17.90 -33.52 6.88
C THR A 150 -18.83 -32.86 7.87
N ASP A 151 -19.54 -33.65 8.68
CA ASP A 151 -20.41 -33.19 9.76
C ASP A 151 -19.61 -32.45 10.85
N ILE A 152 -18.47 -32.99 11.25
CA ILE A 152 -17.55 -32.33 12.21
C ILE A 152 -17.01 -31.03 11.61
N ALA A 153 -16.54 -31.05 10.36
CA ALA A 153 -16.04 -29.87 9.70
C ALA A 153 -17.10 -28.75 9.61
N GLN A 154 -18.35 -29.08 9.31
CA GLN A 154 -19.46 -28.14 9.33
C GLN A 154 -19.77 -27.64 10.76
N GLY A 155 -19.75 -28.53 11.76
CA GLY A 155 -19.99 -28.21 13.16
C GLY A 155 -18.90 -27.30 13.79
N MET A 156 -17.73 -27.19 13.16
CA MET A 156 -16.73 -26.17 13.53
C MET A 156 -17.19 -24.73 13.16
N VAL A 157 -18.13 -24.58 12.21
CA VAL A 157 -18.69 -23.30 11.77
C VAL A 157 -20.04 -22.99 12.37
N ASP A 158 -20.88 -24.02 12.53
CA ASP A 158 -22.30 -23.89 12.86
C ASP A 158 -22.66 -24.74 14.08
N GLU A 159 -23.01 -24.08 15.19
CA GLU A 159 -23.40 -24.71 16.44
C GLU A 159 -24.70 -25.53 16.35
N ARG A 160 -25.48 -25.36 15.28
CA ARG A 160 -26.71 -26.14 15.06
C ARG A 160 -26.42 -27.58 14.60
N ILE A 161 -25.21 -27.87 14.21
CA ILE A 161 -24.78 -29.22 13.78
C ILE A 161 -24.51 -30.07 15.02
N ILE A 162 -25.35 -31.09 15.22
CA ILE A 162 -25.23 -32.02 16.32
C ILE A 162 -24.36 -33.19 15.89
N VAL A 163 -23.35 -33.48 16.69
CA VAL A 163 -22.51 -34.69 16.55
C VAL A 163 -22.63 -35.50 17.82
N GLU A 164 -23.32 -36.62 17.73
CA GLU A 164 -23.60 -37.48 18.88
C GLU A 164 -22.31 -37.91 19.61
N GLY A 165 -22.30 -37.72 20.90
CA GLY A 165 -21.14 -38.03 21.75
C GLY A 165 -20.00 -36.99 21.72
N LEU A 166 -20.20 -35.83 21.05
CA LEU A 166 -19.24 -34.74 20.99
C LEU A 166 -19.84 -33.39 21.42
N VAL A 167 -20.86 -32.87 20.69
CA VAL A 167 -21.52 -31.59 20.98
C VAL A 167 -23.02 -31.65 20.73
N ASP A 168 -23.76 -30.86 21.47
CA ASP A 168 -25.17 -30.56 21.22
C ASP A 168 -25.36 -29.37 20.27
N SER A 169 -26.58 -28.90 20.08
CA SER A 169 -26.94 -27.80 19.16
C SER A 169 -26.64 -26.39 19.68
N THR A 170 -25.84 -26.26 20.73
CA THR A 170 -25.52 -24.96 21.36
C THR A 170 -24.04 -24.66 21.39
N GLN A 171 -23.19 -25.56 20.89
CA GLN A 171 -21.75 -25.46 21.00
C GLN A 171 -21.07 -25.64 19.64
N LEU A 172 -20.07 -24.83 19.38
CA LEU A 172 -19.17 -25.01 18.24
C LEU A 172 -18.19 -26.14 18.50
N ILE A 173 -17.90 -26.93 17.48
CA ILE A 173 -16.89 -27.98 17.58
C ILE A 173 -15.49 -27.37 17.63
N THR A 174 -14.78 -27.69 18.70
CA THR A 174 -13.34 -27.52 18.83
C THR A 174 -12.79 -28.82 19.42
N LEU A 175 -11.97 -29.53 18.64
CA LEU A 175 -11.43 -30.82 19.04
C LEU A 175 -10.08 -30.68 19.72
N THR A 176 -9.88 -31.38 20.81
CA THR A 176 -8.55 -31.69 21.35
C THR A 176 -7.82 -32.68 20.43
N SER A 177 -6.51 -32.85 20.58
CA SER A 177 -5.73 -33.84 19.81
C SER A 177 -6.27 -35.26 19.92
N SER A 178 -6.71 -35.67 21.10
CA SER A 178 -7.28 -37.00 21.33
C SER A 178 -8.64 -37.17 20.65
N GLU A 179 -9.52 -36.18 20.69
CA GLU A 179 -10.81 -36.18 19.99
C GLU A 179 -10.62 -36.13 18.47
N ALA A 180 -9.70 -35.32 17.98
CA ALA A 180 -9.38 -35.26 16.56
C ALA A 180 -8.91 -36.61 16.00
N LEU A 181 -8.09 -37.32 16.74
CA LEU A 181 -7.68 -38.70 16.40
C LEU A 181 -8.88 -39.67 16.45
N LYS A 182 -9.65 -39.65 17.56
CA LYS A 182 -10.83 -40.51 17.74
C LYS A 182 -11.86 -40.36 16.63
N TYR A 183 -12.13 -39.11 16.22
CA TYR A 183 -13.13 -38.79 15.18
C TYR A 183 -12.54 -38.76 13.77
N LYS A 184 -11.30 -39.16 13.57
CA LYS A 184 -10.60 -39.24 12.26
C LYS A 184 -10.52 -37.88 11.53
N ILE A 185 -10.38 -36.79 12.31
CA ILE A 185 -9.98 -35.50 11.79
C ILE A 185 -8.46 -35.40 11.72
N ALA A 186 -7.74 -35.91 12.75
CA ALA A 186 -6.30 -36.09 12.69
C ALA A 186 -5.95 -37.55 12.33
N ASP A 187 -4.83 -37.72 11.64
CA ASP A 187 -4.28 -39.04 11.28
C ASP A 187 -3.44 -39.63 12.42
N THR A 188 -2.74 -38.76 13.17
CA THR A 188 -1.88 -39.18 14.27
C THR A 188 -1.72 -38.10 15.33
N VAL A 189 -1.30 -38.52 16.53
CA VAL A 189 -0.86 -37.58 17.58
C VAL A 189 0.60 -37.89 17.85
N VAL A 190 1.46 -36.85 17.78
CA VAL A 190 2.91 -36.96 17.90
C VAL A 190 3.43 -35.88 18.84
N THR A 191 4.51 -36.15 19.55
CA THR A 191 5.09 -35.21 20.53
C THR A 191 6.00 -34.18 19.88
N ASP A 192 6.68 -34.55 18.81
CA ASP A 192 7.64 -33.67 18.11
C ASP A 192 7.74 -34.01 16.61
N ILE A 193 8.62 -33.27 15.92
CA ILE A 193 8.86 -33.42 14.48
C ILE A 193 9.51 -34.77 14.14
N ASN A 194 10.31 -35.35 15.02
CA ASN A 194 10.98 -36.64 14.75
C ASN A 194 9.97 -37.79 14.75
N GLU A 195 9.05 -37.78 15.71
CA GLU A 195 7.95 -38.73 15.75
C GLU A 195 7.02 -38.59 14.55
N LEU A 196 6.79 -37.35 14.07
CA LEU A 196 6.05 -37.08 12.83
C LEU A 196 6.75 -37.73 11.63
N PHE A 197 8.09 -37.63 11.54
CA PHE A 197 8.83 -38.24 10.44
C PHE A 197 8.70 -39.77 10.46
N THR A 198 8.75 -40.38 11.62
CA THR A 198 8.52 -41.82 11.78
C THR A 198 7.08 -42.19 11.39
N ALA A 199 6.08 -41.42 11.85
CA ALA A 199 4.66 -41.71 11.61
C ALA A 199 4.27 -41.64 10.12
N PHE A 200 4.99 -40.91 9.30
CA PHE A 200 4.71 -40.74 7.88
C PHE A 200 5.82 -41.27 6.95
N ASP A 201 6.67 -42.14 7.44
CA ASP A 201 7.76 -42.79 6.67
C ASP A 201 8.72 -41.76 6.01
N LEU A 202 9.02 -40.66 6.71
CA LEU A 202 9.90 -39.58 6.23
C LEU A 202 11.29 -39.65 6.90
N GLU A 203 11.64 -40.73 7.57
CA GLU A 203 12.93 -40.89 8.25
C GLU A 203 14.11 -40.77 7.27
N GLY A 204 15.12 -39.98 7.66
CA GLY A 204 16.30 -39.73 6.83
C GLY A 204 16.06 -38.76 5.67
N ALA A 205 14.87 -38.13 5.58
CA ALA A 205 14.58 -37.12 4.55
C ALA A 205 15.42 -35.86 4.75
N GLN A 206 15.78 -35.25 3.64
CA GLN A 206 16.39 -33.91 3.63
C GLN A 206 15.32 -32.86 3.94
N ILE A 207 15.49 -32.10 5.03
CA ILE A 207 14.58 -31.03 5.41
C ILE A 207 15.03 -29.74 4.75
N ILE A 208 14.14 -29.11 3.97
CA ILE A 208 14.33 -27.80 3.36
C ILE A 208 13.40 -26.84 4.07
N SER A 209 13.94 -26.05 5.00
CA SER A 209 13.16 -25.04 5.72
C SER A 209 12.98 -23.79 4.87
N VAL A 210 11.72 -23.44 4.58
CA VAL A 210 11.35 -22.24 3.83
C VAL A 210 10.77 -21.24 4.81
N SER A 211 11.39 -20.07 4.87
CA SER A 211 10.88 -18.91 5.62
C SER A 211 10.39 -17.82 4.67
N THR A 212 9.67 -16.85 5.20
CA THR A 212 9.33 -15.63 4.48
C THR A 212 10.60 -14.96 3.95
N ASN A 213 10.54 -14.45 2.74
CA ASN A 213 11.64 -13.70 2.15
C ASN A 213 11.47 -12.19 2.41
N TRP A 214 12.53 -11.41 2.15
CA TRP A 214 12.51 -9.97 2.39
C TRP A 214 11.40 -9.24 1.61
N ALA A 215 11.05 -9.72 0.41
CA ALA A 215 10.01 -9.09 -0.42
C ALA A 215 8.61 -9.32 0.18
N GLU A 216 8.34 -10.52 0.67
CA GLU A 216 7.10 -10.86 1.39
C GLU A 216 6.96 -10.02 2.67
N GLU A 217 8.06 -9.84 3.42
CA GLU A 217 8.06 -8.98 4.62
C GLU A 217 7.80 -7.51 4.25
N VAL A 218 8.37 -7.01 3.17
CA VAL A 218 8.11 -5.65 2.66
C VAL A 218 6.65 -5.51 2.23
N VAL A 219 6.10 -6.47 1.51
CA VAL A 219 4.68 -6.45 1.09
C VAL A 219 3.77 -6.46 2.32
N LYS A 220 4.05 -7.31 3.30
CA LYS A 220 3.33 -7.35 4.58
C LYS A 220 3.38 -6.00 5.31
N PHE A 221 4.57 -5.38 5.39
CA PHE A 221 4.75 -4.06 5.99
C PHE A 221 3.96 -2.97 5.25
N LEU A 222 4.03 -2.92 3.92
CA LEU A 222 3.36 -1.90 3.11
C LEU A 222 1.82 -2.00 3.19
N ASN A 223 1.29 -3.21 3.36
CA ASN A 223 -0.15 -3.45 3.49
C ASN A 223 -0.67 -3.36 4.94
N ASN A 224 0.22 -3.09 5.91
CA ASN A 224 -0.25 -2.72 7.24
C ASN A 224 -1.19 -1.50 7.14
N PRO A 225 -2.39 -1.51 7.78
CA PRO A 225 -3.38 -0.44 7.64
C PRO A 225 -2.84 0.96 7.97
N ILE A 226 -1.93 1.08 8.91
CA ILE A 226 -1.31 2.37 9.26
C ILE A 226 -0.36 2.82 8.14
N VAL A 227 0.50 1.91 7.66
CA VAL A 227 1.49 2.20 6.62
C VAL A 227 0.81 2.54 5.30
N SER A 228 -0.17 1.75 4.87
CA SER A 228 -0.94 2.01 3.64
C SER A 228 -1.72 3.33 3.72
N THR A 229 -2.27 3.69 4.89
CA THR A 229 -2.88 5.01 5.12
C THR A 229 -1.87 6.15 4.91
N ILE A 230 -0.67 6.00 5.46
CA ILE A 230 0.42 6.98 5.30
C ILE A 230 0.87 7.06 3.84
N LEU A 231 0.98 5.94 3.14
CA LEU A 231 1.33 5.92 1.72
C LEU A 231 0.30 6.66 0.86
N ILE A 232 -1.00 6.43 1.07
CA ILE A 232 -2.08 7.17 0.38
C ILE A 232 -1.99 8.66 0.73
N MET A 233 -1.78 9.00 2.01
CA MET A 233 -1.67 10.39 2.47
C MET A 233 -0.49 11.11 1.81
N ILE A 234 0.70 10.50 1.79
CA ILE A 234 1.90 11.06 1.14
C ILE A 234 1.68 11.14 -0.38
N GLY A 235 1.07 10.12 -0.97
CA GLY A 235 0.74 10.07 -2.39
C GLY A 235 -0.13 11.23 -2.81
N PHE A 236 -1.25 11.40 -2.14
CA PHE A 236 -2.20 12.48 -2.43
C PHE A 236 -1.62 13.87 -2.11
N PHE A 237 -0.98 14.02 -0.95
CA PHE A 237 -0.30 15.27 -0.58
C PHE A 237 0.77 15.65 -1.59
N GLY A 238 1.63 14.71 -1.99
CA GLY A 238 2.73 14.95 -2.91
C GLY A 238 2.24 15.41 -4.29
N LEU A 239 1.21 14.74 -4.84
CA LEU A 239 0.60 15.15 -6.11
C LEU A 239 -0.06 16.54 -6.02
N MET A 240 -0.80 16.83 -4.93
CA MET A 240 -1.44 18.13 -4.73
C MET A 240 -0.43 19.27 -4.52
N ALA A 241 0.68 18.99 -3.81
CA ALA A 241 1.74 19.97 -3.63
C ALA A 241 2.44 20.29 -4.94
N GLU A 242 2.67 19.30 -5.81
CA GLU A 242 3.30 19.46 -7.12
C GLU A 242 2.50 20.36 -8.06
N ILE A 243 1.17 20.28 -8.05
CA ILE A 243 0.28 21.13 -8.86
C ILE A 243 0.50 22.63 -8.56
N LYS A 244 0.94 22.97 -7.34
CA LYS A 244 1.15 24.38 -6.90
C LYS A 244 2.57 24.86 -7.08
N THR A 245 3.52 24.00 -7.42
CA THR A 245 4.93 24.34 -7.60
C THR A 245 5.29 24.40 -9.09
N PRO A 246 6.02 25.43 -9.55
CA PRO A 246 6.48 25.48 -10.94
C PRO A 246 7.61 24.46 -11.16
N GLY A 247 7.42 23.53 -12.09
CA GLY A 247 8.36 22.46 -12.42
C GLY A 247 8.06 21.18 -11.63
N TRP A 248 8.86 20.11 -11.88
CA TRP A 248 8.73 18.82 -11.21
C TRP A 248 9.67 18.77 -9.99
N GLY A 249 9.13 18.49 -8.81
CA GLY A 249 9.86 18.57 -7.54
C GLY A 249 9.86 17.30 -6.68
N LEU A 250 10.46 17.42 -5.50
CA LEU A 250 10.54 16.34 -4.51
C LEU A 250 9.16 15.86 -4.02
N PRO A 251 8.15 16.75 -3.77
CA PRO A 251 6.85 16.30 -3.28
C PRO A 251 6.14 15.38 -4.27
N GLY A 252 6.10 15.74 -5.56
CA GLY A 252 5.49 14.93 -6.59
C GLY A 252 6.17 13.58 -6.77
N THR A 253 7.52 13.58 -6.76
CA THR A 253 8.30 12.33 -6.83
C THR A 253 8.00 11.43 -5.64
N ALA A 254 8.02 11.95 -4.41
CA ALA A 254 7.68 11.19 -3.21
C ALA A 254 6.23 10.67 -3.24
N GLY A 255 5.30 11.48 -3.75
CA GLY A 255 3.90 11.10 -3.92
C GLY A 255 3.73 9.91 -4.88
N ILE A 256 4.40 9.97 -6.04
CA ILE A 256 4.37 8.86 -7.02
C ILE A 256 4.99 7.59 -6.43
N ILE A 257 6.14 7.68 -5.78
CA ILE A 257 6.77 6.52 -5.15
C ILE A 257 5.83 5.89 -4.11
N ALA A 258 5.20 6.70 -3.25
CA ALA A 258 4.25 6.21 -2.26
C ALA A 258 3.06 5.49 -2.89
N LEU A 259 2.50 6.01 -3.99
CA LEU A 259 1.40 5.37 -4.71
C LEU A 259 1.82 4.09 -5.43
N ILE A 260 3.02 4.05 -6.02
CA ILE A 260 3.57 2.84 -6.61
C ILE A 260 3.74 1.75 -5.54
N LEU A 261 4.24 2.10 -4.35
CA LEU A 261 4.38 1.16 -3.25
C LEU A 261 3.00 0.67 -2.75
N PHE A 262 2.02 1.56 -2.62
CA PHE A 262 0.66 1.21 -2.22
C PHE A 262 -0.01 0.28 -3.24
N PHE A 263 -0.12 0.69 -4.51
CA PHE A 263 -0.79 -0.12 -5.53
C PHE A 263 0.00 -1.39 -5.86
N GLY A 264 1.34 -1.32 -5.86
CA GLY A 264 2.19 -2.47 -6.13
C GLY A 264 2.05 -3.56 -5.07
N SER A 265 2.06 -3.18 -3.79
CA SER A 265 1.83 -4.13 -2.70
C SER A 265 0.39 -4.68 -2.70
N SER A 266 -0.61 -3.83 -2.95
CA SER A 266 -2.01 -4.26 -3.07
C SER A 266 -2.23 -5.19 -4.28
N TYR A 267 -1.52 -4.98 -5.38
CA TYR A 267 -1.56 -5.85 -6.56
C TYR A 267 -0.99 -7.24 -6.26
N ILE A 268 0.16 -7.31 -5.56
CA ILE A 268 0.79 -8.59 -5.17
C ILE A 268 -0.13 -9.41 -4.25
N LEU A 269 -0.92 -8.74 -3.39
CA LEU A 269 -1.88 -9.40 -2.49
C LEU A 269 -3.27 -9.62 -3.11
N GLU A 270 -3.42 -9.41 -4.42
CA GLU A 270 -4.70 -9.53 -5.13
C GLU A 270 -5.82 -8.63 -4.56
N LEU A 271 -5.46 -7.59 -3.79
CA LEU A 271 -6.38 -6.56 -3.32
C LEU A 271 -6.70 -5.54 -4.41
N ALA A 272 -5.76 -5.27 -5.30
CA ALA A 272 -5.96 -4.43 -6.46
C ALA A 272 -5.65 -5.19 -7.75
N SER A 273 -6.42 -4.94 -8.79
CA SER A 273 -6.15 -5.40 -10.14
C SER A 273 -5.63 -4.25 -11.02
N ILE A 274 -5.31 -4.53 -12.25
CA ILE A 274 -4.94 -3.49 -13.24
C ILE A 274 -6.08 -2.48 -13.42
N VAL A 275 -7.34 -2.89 -13.20
CA VAL A 275 -8.51 -2.01 -13.38
C VAL A 275 -8.47 -0.85 -12.36
N GLU A 276 -8.22 -1.13 -11.07
CA GLU A 276 -8.13 -0.09 -10.03
C GLU A 276 -6.98 0.88 -10.32
N ILE A 277 -5.83 0.37 -10.77
CA ILE A 277 -4.68 1.20 -11.15
C ILE A 277 -5.04 2.11 -12.34
N LEU A 278 -5.70 1.58 -13.36
CA LEU A 278 -6.16 2.37 -14.52
C LEU A 278 -7.19 3.41 -14.13
N LEU A 279 -8.16 3.06 -13.27
CA LEU A 279 -9.14 4.01 -12.75
C LEU A 279 -8.46 5.18 -12.03
N PHE A 280 -7.43 4.88 -11.23
CA PHE A 280 -6.65 5.90 -10.54
C PHE A 280 -5.94 6.83 -11.53
N ILE A 281 -5.23 6.27 -12.51
CA ILE A 281 -4.50 7.04 -13.53
C ILE A 281 -5.46 7.91 -14.34
N ILE A 282 -6.58 7.37 -14.80
CA ILE A 282 -7.61 8.12 -15.54
C ILE A 282 -8.17 9.24 -14.67
N GLY A 283 -8.45 8.97 -13.40
CA GLY A 283 -8.90 9.97 -12.45
C GLY A 283 -7.93 11.13 -12.28
N ILE A 284 -6.64 10.83 -12.13
CA ILE A 284 -5.58 11.88 -12.05
C ILE A 284 -5.49 12.67 -13.36
N ILE A 285 -5.56 12.01 -14.51
CA ILE A 285 -5.53 12.71 -15.81
C ILE A 285 -6.72 13.64 -15.95
N LEU A 286 -7.94 13.23 -15.57
CA LEU A 286 -9.13 14.08 -15.61
C LEU A 286 -9.02 15.27 -14.67
N ILE A 287 -8.48 15.10 -13.46
CA ILE A 287 -8.21 16.20 -12.53
C ILE A 287 -7.18 17.18 -13.15
N ALA A 288 -6.13 16.66 -13.75
CA ALA A 288 -5.11 17.49 -14.39
C ALA A 288 -5.68 18.27 -15.59
N LEU A 289 -6.51 17.65 -16.43
CA LEU A 289 -7.19 18.31 -17.53
C LEU A 289 -8.10 19.45 -17.05
N GLU A 290 -8.85 19.23 -15.97
CA GLU A 290 -9.69 20.27 -15.36
C GLU A 290 -8.88 21.46 -14.87
N ILE A 291 -7.74 21.21 -14.21
CA ILE A 291 -6.91 22.27 -13.62
C ILE A 291 -6.15 23.06 -14.68
N PHE A 292 -5.63 22.41 -15.73
CA PHE A 292 -4.70 23.03 -16.66
C PHE A 292 -5.31 23.38 -18.02
N VAL A 293 -6.41 22.74 -18.41
CA VAL A 293 -6.98 22.86 -19.77
C VAL A 293 -8.38 23.43 -19.78
N ILE A 294 -9.24 22.99 -18.84
CA ILE A 294 -10.66 23.37 -18.83
C ILE A 294 -10.86 24.54 -17.86
N PRO A 295 -11.34 25.73 -18.35
CA PRO A 295 -11.58 26.87 -17.47
C PRO A 295 -12.82 26.62 -16.59
N GLY A 296 -12.64 26.55 -15.28
CA GLY A 296 -13.68 26.33 -14.28
C GLY A 296 -13.63 24.95 -13.67
N PHE A 297 -14.53 24.66 -12.71
CA PHE A 297 -14.65 23.34 -12.08
C PHE A 297 -15.90 22.63 -12.61
N GLY A 298 -15.72 21.63 -13.44
CA GLY A 298 -16.78 20.97 -14.19
C GLY A 298 -16.80 19.45 -14.09
N VAL A 299 -17.35 18.82 -15.11
CA VAL A 299 -17.60 17.38 -15.16
C VAL A 299 -16.32 16.55 -15.08
N ALA A 300 -15.23 16.99 -15.71
CA ALA A 300 -13.97 16.25 -15.72
C ALA A 300 -13.33 16.19 -14.32
N GLY A 301 -13.31 17.31 -13.60
CA GLY A 301 -12.78 17.35 -12.24
C GLY A 301 -13.58 16.49 -11.25
N ILE A 302 -14.91 16.59 -11.31
CA ILE A 302 -15.80 15.76 -10.45
C ILE A 302 -15.61 14.29 -10.77
N SER A 303 -15.64 13.91 -12.06
CA SER A 303 -15.43 12.51 -12.48
C SER A 303 -14.06 11.99 -12.07
N GLY A 304 -13.01 12.82 -12.20
CA GLY A 304 -11.66 12.48 -11.78
C GLY A 304 -11.56 12.19 -10.28
N ILE A 305 -12.17 13.02 -9.44
CA ILE A 305 -12.21 12.81 -7.99
C ILE A 305 -12.95 11.52 -7.65
N ILE A 306 -14.10 11.26 -8.28
CA ILE A 306 -14.87 10.03 -8.07
C ILE A 306 -14.03 8.81 -8.44
N LEU A 307 -13.33 8.83 -9.58
CA LEU A 307 -12.49 7.72 -10.03
C LEU A 307 -11.30 7.46 -9.09
N VAL A 308 -10.63 8.52 -8.61
CA VAL A 308 -9.53 8.39 -7.63
C VAL A 308 -10.04 7.78 -6.33
N ILE A 309 -11.14 8.29 -5.78
CA ILE A 309 -11.72 7.77 -4.53
C ILE A 309 -12.18 6.32 -4.71
N ALA A 310 -12.87 6.01 -5.80
CA ALA A 310 -13.33 4.66 -6.10
C ALA A 310 -12.17 3.68 -6.26
N SER A 311 -11.12 4.05 -6.98
CA SER A 311 -9.94 3.21 -7.19
C SER A 311 -9.24 2.88 -5.88
N LEU A 312 -8.99 3.89 -5.03
CA LEU A 312 -8.37 3.69 -3.71
C LEU A 312 -9.26 2.83 -2.80
N PHE A 313 -10.57 3.09 -2.81
CA PHE A 313 -11.55 2.32 -2.04
C PHE A 313 -11.57 0.84 -2.47
N LEU A 314 -11.64 0.57 -3.77
CA LEU A 314 -11.63 -0.78 -4.31
C LEU A 314 -10.33 -1.51 -3.98
N SER A 315 -9.18 -0.82 -4.07
CA SER A 315 -7.87 -1.38 -3.70
C SER A 315 -7.72 -1.70 -2.21
N LEU A 316 -8.48 -1.03 -1.33
CA LEU A 316 -8.50 -1.33 0.10
C LEU A 316 -9.46 -2.47 0.46
N THR A 317 -10.46 -2.74 -0.39
CA THR A 317 -11.48 -3.76 -0.12
C THR A 317 -11.23 -5.10 -0.83
N GLY A 318 -10.28 -5.16 -1.76
CA GLY A 318 -9.95 -6.37 -2.52
C GLY A 318 -10.96 -6.73 -3.59
N GLY A 319 -11.52 -5.71 -4.28
CA GLY A 319 -12.66 -5.93 -5.16
C GLY A 319 -13.94 -6.22 -4.34
N LEU A 320 -15.08 -6.27 -4.96
CA LEU A 320 -16.37 -6.44 -4.27
C LEU A 320 -17.05 -7.81 -4.53
N PRO A 321 -16.40 -8.98 -4.32
CA PRO A 321 -17.13 -10.24 -4.44
C PRO A 321 -18.05 -10.46 -3.25
N PHE A 322 -17.73 -9.88 -2.07
CA PHE A 322 -18.53 -10.01 -0.85
C PHE A 322 -18.59 -8.66 -0.12
N PHE A 323 -19.80 -8.09 0.01
CA PHE A 323 -20.04 -6.91 0.84
C PHE A 323 -19.94 -7.30 2.33
N ASP A 324 -18.73 -7.22 2.88
CA ASP A 324 -18.56 -7.22 4.33
C ASP A 324 -18.57 -5.76 4.82
N LEU A 325 -19.61 -5.43 5.58
CA LEU A 325 -19.82 -4.06 6.09
C LEU A 325 -18.63 -3.61 6.97
N SER A 326 -17.93 -4.55 7.59
CA SER A 326 -16.75 -4.26 8.43
C SER A 326 -15.54 -3.87 7.59
N ILE A 327 -15.28 -4.57 6.48
CA ILE A 327 -14.22 -4.23 5.52
C ILE A 327 -14.51 -2.88 4.87
N VAL A 328 -15.75 -2.68 4.42
CA VAL A 328 -16.21 -1.41 3.83
C VAL A 328 -16.04 -0.26 4.82
N GLY A 329 -16.48 -0.44 6.06
CA GLY A 329 -16.38 0.58 7.11
C GLY A 329 -14.93 0.98 7.40
N LYS A 330 -14.02 0.00 7.48
CA LYS A 330 -12.58 0.25 7.65
C LYS A 330 -11.98 0.98 6.47
N ALA A 331 -12.27 0.55 5.25
CA ALA A 331 -11.76 1.20 4.04
C ALA A 331 -12.22 2.67 3.97
N ILE A 332 -13.48 2.96 4.33
CA ILE A 332 -13.99 4.33 4.40
C ILE A 332 -13.23 5.15 5.46
N ILE A 333 -13.06 4.62 6.67
CA ILE A 333 -12.34 5.31 7.75
C ILE A 333 -10.88 5.53 7.34
N GLN A 334 -10.22 4.52 6.82
CA GLN A 334 -8.83 4.59 6.37
C GLN A 334 -8.65 5.65 5.28
N LEU A 335 -9.54 5.67 4.29
CA LEU A 335 -9.52 6.65 3.20
C LEU A 335 -9.82 8.06 3.71
N ALA A 336 -10.79 8.22 4.61
CA ALA A 336 -11.11 9.51 5.23
C ALA A 336 -9.93 10.05 6.04
N VAL A 337 -9.24 9.20 6.81
CA VAL A 337 -8.02 9.58 7.56
C VAL A 337 -6.88 9.93 6.61
N ALA A 338 -6.66 9.16 5.54
CA ALA A 338 -5.60 9.42 4.57
C ALA A 338 -5.82 10.75 3.82
N LEU A 339 -7.00 10.95 3.22
CA LEU A 339 -7.31 12.15 2.46
C LEU A 339 -7.49 13.38 3.36
N GLY A 340 -8.16 13.23 4.50
CA GLY A 340 -8.30 14.29 5.51
C GLY A 340 -6.94 14.69 6.11
N GLY A 341 -6.10 13.72 6.42
CA GLY A 341 -4.72 13.94 6.88
C GLY A 341 -3.86 14.66 5.84
N ALA A 342 -3.94 14.25 4.56
CA ALA A 342 -3.27 14.93 3.47
C ALA A 342 -3.75 16.40 3.33
N PHE A 343 -5.05 16.63 3.41
CA PHE A 343 -5.62 17.97 3.36
C PHE A 343 -5.15 18.86 4.52
N ILE A 344 -5.17 18.31 5.75
CA ILE A 344 -4.63 19.02 6.94
C ILE A 344 -3.15 19.34 6.74
N LEU A 345 -2.37 18.38 6.22
CA LEU A 345 -0.94 18.58 5.96
C LEU A 345 -0.71 19.69 4.94
N ILE A 346 -1.52 19.78 3.87
CA ILE A 346 -1.49 20.87 2.89
C ILE A 346 -1.73 22.21 3.59
N LEU A 347 -2.74 22.32 4.45
CA LEU A 347 -3.05 23.55 5.17
C LEU A 347 -1.93 23.95 6.13
N LEU A 348 -1.35 22.99 6.86
CA LEU A 348 -0.24 23.25 7.77
C LEU A 348 0.99 23.73 7.01
N ILE A 349 1.35 23.07 5.92
CA ILE A 349 2.49 23.46 5.10
C ILE A 349 2.26 24.83 4.46
N ALA A 350 1.09 25.08 3.90
CA ALA A 350 0.72 26.39 3.32
C ALA A 350 0.83 27.52 4.36
N LYS A 351 0.51 27.24 5.63
CA LYS A 351 0.58 28.24 6.72
C LYS A 351 1.99 28.45 7.26
N PHE A 352 2.77 27.39 7.44
CA PHE A 352 4.06 27.43 8.15
C PHE A 352 5.27 27.48 7.21
N LEU A 353 5.20 26.88 6.02
CA LEU A 353 6.34 26.82 5.09
C LEU A 353 6.83 28.21 4.63
N PRO A 354 5.98 29.20 4.29
CA PRO A 354 6.43 30.52 3.90
C PRO A 354 7.22 31.27 4.98
N LYS A 355 7.10 30.83 6.25
CA LYS A 355 7.79 31.42 7.42
C LYS A 355 9.09 30.68 7.76
N SER A 356 9.40 29.58 7.08
CA SER A 356 10.55 28.75 7.41
C SER A 356 11.83 29.21 6.70
N THR A 357 12.95 29.13 7.40
CA THR A 357 14.28 29.41 6.84
C THR A 357 14.66 28.44 5.71
N LEU A 358 14.08 27.25 5.68
CA LEU A 358 14.26 26.25 4.62
C LEU A 358 13.58 26.72 3.31
N PHE A 359 12.39 27.30 3.40
CA PHE A 359 11.68 27.84 2.24
C PHE A 359 12.41 29.03 1.64
N ASN A 360 12.94 29.93 2.47
CA ASN A 360 13.71 31.08 2.03
C ASN A 360 15.05 30.73 1.36
N ARG A 361 15.54 29.47 1.54
CA ARG A 361 16.73 28.95 0.83
C ARG A 361 16.36 28.28 -0.51
N LEU A 362 15.12 27.79 -0.64
CA LEU A 362 14.63 27.08 -1.85
C LEU A 362 13.98 28.02 -2.85
N VAL A 363 13.40 29.13 -2.37
CA VAL A 363 12.85 30.18 -3.20
C VAL A 363 13.85 31.32 -3.19
N LEU A 364 14.40 31.68 -4.35
CA LEU A 364 15.15 32.94 -4.55
C LEU A 364 14.17 34.09 -4.33
N ALA A 365 13.93 34.44 -3.07
CA ALA A 365 13.26 35.65 -2.68
C ALA A 365 14.27 36.83 -2.75
N GLU A 366 14.90 37.04 -3.89
CA GLU A 366 15.46 38.34 -4.18
C GLU A 366 14.31 39.29 -4.55
N GLU A 367 13.62 39.78 -3.51
CA GLU A 367 12.92 41.06 -3.66
C GLU A 367 13.99 42.10 -3.96
N GLU A 368 13.93 42.70 -5.15
CA GLU A 368 14.66 43.93 -5.44
C GLU A 368 14.15 45.06 -4.52
N ARG A 369 14.66 45.08 -3.29
CA ARG A 369 14.30 46.10 -2.31
C ARG A 369 15.10 47.36 -2.56
N ALA A 370 14.43 48.47 -2.71
CA ALA A 370 15.04 49.79 -2.85
C ALA A 370 16.00 50.15 -1.68
N ASP A 371 15.75 49.62 -0.47
CA ASP A 371 16.61 49.76 0.72
C ASP A 371 17.93 48.98 0.63
N LYS A 372 18.04 47.99 -0.29
CA LYS A 372 19.28 47.23 -0.58
C LYS A 372 20.05 47.73 -1.80
N GLY A 373 19.71 48.90 -2.33
CA GLY A 373 20.42 49.53 -3.42
C GLY A 373 19.96 49.07 -4.82
N PHE A 374 18.92 48.24 -4.94
CA PHE A 374 18.28 47.92 -6.22
C PHE A 374 17.35 49.05 -6.65
N VAL A 375 17.90 50.19 -7.04
CA VAL A 375 17.19 51.29 -7.70
C VAL A 375 17.72 51.41 -9.12
N SER A 376 16.86 51.24 -10.09
CA SER A 376 17.19 51.38 -11.52
C SER A 376 17.69 52.78 -11.88
N TYR A 377 17.51 53.77 -11.01
CA TYR A 377 18.05 55.12 -11.12
C TYR A 377 18.09 55.82 -9.74
N PRO A 378 19.17 56.59 -9.41
CA PRO A 378 19.19 57.37 -8.18
C PRO A 378 18.02 58.33 -8.15
N SER A 379 17.24 58.28 -7.07
CA SER A 379 16.07 59.13 -6.91
C SER A 379 16.46 60.61 -6.97
N ALA A 380 16.03 61.31 -8.01
CA ALA A 380 16.27 62.75 -8.16
C ALA A 380 15.37 63.61 -7.23
N LYS A 381 14.83 63.04 -6.14
CA LYS A 381 14.00 63.75 -5.16
C LYS A 381 14.70 64.92 -4.50
N GLU A 382 16.01 64.92 -4.46
CA GLU A 382 16.84 66.03 -3.98
C GLU A 382 16.77 67.26 -4.89
N LEU A 383 16.28 67.12 -6.11
CA LEU A 383 16.11 68.22 -7.04
C LEU A 383 14.79 69.01 -6.85
N ILE A 384 13.88 68.55 -6.01
CA ILE A 384 12.62 69.24 -5.74
C ILE A 384 12.97 70.64 -5.20
N ASP A 385 12.29 71.66 -5.70
CA ASP A 385 12.51 73.08 -5.41
C ASP A 385 13.80 73.71 -5.98
N SER A 386 14.67 72.88 -6.63
CA SER A 386 15.85 73.45 -7.31
C SER A 386 15.48 74.24 -8.54
N GLU A 387 16.24 75.34 -8.76
CA GLU A 387 16.10 76.21 -9.93
C GLU A 387 17.12 75.73 -11.01
N GLY A 388 16.75 76.04 -12.26
CA GLY A 388 17.57 75.72 -13.41
C GLY A 388 17.21 76.58 -14.63
N VAL A 389 17.79 76.26 -15.80
CA VAL A 389 17.52 76.92 -17.07
C VAL A 389 17.20 75.90 -18.15
N ALA A 390 16.16 76.09 -18.92
CA ALA A 390 15.80 75.24 -20.04
C ALA A 390 16.89 75.31 -21.14
N LEU A 391 17.49 74.20 -21.46
CA LEU A 391 18.51 74.07 -22.53
C LEU A 391 17.88 73.88 -23.90
N THR A 392 16.67 73.41 -23.95
CA THR A 392 15.86 73.18 -25.15
C THR A 392 14.46 73.70 -24.92
N ASP A 393 13.69 73.91 -25.99
CA ASP A 393 12.23 74.11 -25.86
C ASP A 393 11.59 72.92 -25.22
N LEU A 394 10.71 73.12 -24.22
CA LEU A 394 9.99 72.05 -23.54
C LEU A 394 8.55 71.96 -24.09
N ARG A 395 8.25 70.87 -24.94
CA ARG A 395 6.97 70.63 -25.65
C ARG A 395 6.44 69.18 -25.44
N PRO A 396 5.97 68.77 -24.35
CA PRO A 396 6.26 69.14 -22.98
C PRO A 396 7.63 68.66 -22.49
N ALA A 397 8.31 67.70 -23.17
CA ALA A 397 9.60 67.17 -22.80
C ALA A 397 10.77 67.95 -23.45
N GLY A 398 11.88 68.00 -22.76
CA GLY A 398 13.14 68.55 -23.19
C GLY A 398 14.21 68.44 -22.16
N SER A 399 15.30 69.25 -22.21
CA SER A 399 16.40 69.20 -21.26
C SER A 399 16.56 70.54 -20.55
N ALA A 400 16.89 70.50 -19.25
CA ALA A 400 17.23 71.64 -18.44
C ALA A 400 18.53 71.43 -17.68
N GLU A 401 19.25 72.48 -17.40
CA GLU A 401 20.41 72.49 -16.50
C GLU A 401 19.90 72.90 -15.12
N ILE A 402 20.08 71.99 -14.15
CA ILE A 402 19.72 72.16 -12.77
C ILE A 402 20.94 71.83 -11.92
N ASN A 403 21.33 72.74 -11.03
CA ASN A 403 22.56 72.53 -10.20
C ASN A 403 23.79 72.19 -11.06
N SER A 404 23.98 72.86 -12.22
CA SER A 404 25.09 72.59 -13.15
C SER A 404 25.17 71.19 -13.75
N LYS A 405 24.08 70.46 -13.74
CA LYS A 405 23.90 69.16 -14.39
C LYS A 405 22.70 69.18 -15.33
N ARG A 406 22.86 68.50 -16.47
CA ARG A 406 21.79 68.32 -17.44
C ARG A 406 20.85 67.21 -17.04
N TYR A 407 19.57 67.54 -17.02
CA TYR A 407 18.48 66.59 -16.76
C TYR A 407 17.45 66.63 -17.88
N ASP A 408 16.86 65.50 -18.20
CA ASP A 408 15.67 65.44 -19.04
C ASP A 408 14.47 65.80 -18.17
N VAL A 409 13.72 66.80 -18.62
CA VAL A 409 12.62 67.42 -17.86
C VAL A 409 11.34 67.49 -18.68
N VAL A 410 10.21 67.54 -17.96
CA VAL A 410 8.92 67.72 -18.60
C VAL A 410 8.24 68.92 -17.98
N ALA A 411 7.77 69.89 -18.85
CA ALA A 411 7.02 71.07 -18.41
C ALA A 411 5.62 70.67 -17.91
N ASP A 412 5.18 71.27 -16.79
CA ASP A 412 3.86 71.04 -16.22
C ASP A 412 2.78 71.83 -16.98
N TRP A 413 2.16 71.12 -17.97
CA TRP A 413 1.03 71.61 -18.77
C TRP A 413 1.26 72.96 -19.51
N GLN A 414 2.52 73.37 -19.71
CA GLN A 414 2.86 74.62 -20.40
C GLN A 414 4.01 74.42 -21.37
N TYR A 415 4.12 75.33 -22.35
CA TYR A 415 5.26 75.43 -23.22
C TYR A 415 6.27 76.39 -22.59
N ILE A 416 7.52 76.01 -22.53
CA ILE A 416 8.64 76.76 -21.98
C ILE A 416 9.72 76.90 -23.06
N GLU A 417 10.08 78.14 -23.41
CA GLU A 417 11.12 78.38 -24.40
C GLU A 417 12.51 78.19 -23.85
N LYS A 418 13.43 77.77 -24.73
CA LYS A 418 14.85 77.70 -24.43
C LYS A 418 15.38 78.96 -23.76
N GLY A 419 16.19 78.82 -22.72
CA GLY A 419 16.79 79.93 -21.97
C GLY A 419 15.94 80.45 -20.83
N LYS A 420 14.71 80.04 -20.67
CA LYS A 420 13.85 80.43 -19.55
C LYS A 420 14.27 79.73 -18.24
N LYS A 421 14.10 80.46 -17.14
CA LYS A 421 14.32 79.87 -15.80
C LYS A 421 13.18 78.87 -15.44
N VAL A 422 13.55 77.72 -14.88
CA VAL A 422 12.60 76.71 -14.50
C VAL A 422 12.86 76.29 -13.07
N LYS A 423 11.80 75.82 -12.36
CA LYS A 423 11.87 75.27 -11.04
C LYS A 423 11.31 73.86 -11.07
N VAL A 424 11.96 72.94 -10.40
CA VAL A 424 11.48 71.55 -10.23
C VAL A 424 10.35 71.51 -9.20
N ILE A 425 9.16 71.12 -9.63
CA ILE A 425 7.97 71.08 -8.77
C ILE A 425 7.69 69.65 -8.23
N ARG A 426 8.08 68.61 -8.98
CA ARG A 426 7.96 67.20 -8.52
C ARG A 426 8.88 66.29 -9.34
N VAL A 427 9.17 65.13 -8.74
CA VAL A 427 9.95 64.06 -9.35
C VAL A 427 9.19 62.76 -9.24
N GLU A 428 8.91 62.09 -10.37
CA GLU A 428 8.15 60.85 -10.48
C GLU A 428 9.07 59.80 -11.13
N GLY A 429 9.75 58.97 -10.31
CA GLY A 429 10.76 58.02 -10.80
C GLY A 429 11.91 58.75 -11.48
N ILE A 430 12.09 58.56 -12.79
CA ILE A 430 13.08 59.26 -13.65
C ILE A 430 12.58 60.58 -14.22
N LYS A 431 11.29 60.89 -14.07
CA LYS A 431 10.65 62.06 -14.68
C LYS A 431 10.75 63.26 -13.75
N VAL A 432 11.50 64.24 -14.13
CA VAL A 432 11.62 65.56 -13.46
C VAL A 432 10.64 66.53 -14.06
N VAL A 433 9.67 67.00 -13.29
CA VAL A 433 8.64 67.98 -13.76
C VAL A 433 9.04 69.35 -13.32
N VAL A 434 9.01 70.29 -14.30
CA VAL A 434 9.43 71.66 -14.09
C VAL A 434 8.33 72.64 -14.49
N THR A 435 8.34 73.85 -13.87
CA THR A 435 7.52 74.96 -14.23
C THR A 435 8.39 76.20 -14.50
N GLU A 436 7.93 77.16 -15.36
CA GLU A 436 8.65 78.45 -15.60
C GLU A 436 8.57 79.31 -14.34
N ILE A 437 9.68 79.94 -14.00
CA ILE A 437 9.76 80.96 -12.95
C ILE A 437 9.60 82.31 -13.66
N ARG A 438 8.59 83.07 -13.32
CA ARG A 438 8.38 84.48 -13.82
C ARG A 438 9.25 85.45 -13.07
#